data_aaeec3211173604d14a253262bc8e277
#
_entry.id   aaeec3211173604d14a253262bc8e277
#
_cell.length_a   1.000
_cell.length_b   1.000
_cell.length_c   1.000
_cell.angle_alpha   90.00
_cell.angle_beta   90.00
_cell.angle_gamma   90.00
#
_symmetry.space_group_name_H-M   'P 1'
#
loop_
_entity.id
_entity.type
_entity.pdbx_description
1 polymer ?
#
loop_
_entity_poly.entity_id
_entity_poly.type
_entity_poly.pdbx_seq_one_letter_code
_entity_poly.pdbx_strand_id
1 'polypeptide(L)'
;DAGHTVTFNEWDSDVAVIWSVLWFGRMAGNQKVWEHFRAINKPVIVLEVGGIKRGTTWKVGINGINSDANFGAKGNDSTRADLLGLEAKRWTNDGQHILICGQHDKSLQWQGMPRMSNWFLDTHDEIRKHTDRPIVFRPHPRCRLEHIERGLRHVYRQEPKHIDNTYDDFDMDFTNV
;
A
#
# COMPACT_ATOMS: atom_id res chain seq x y z
N ASP A 1 -14.05 25.49 -9.57
CA ASP A 1 -13.73 26.32 -8.40
C ASP A 1 -14.82 26.11 -7.34
N ALA A 2 -14.45 25.56 -6.17
CA ALA A 2 -15.40 25.25 -5.10
C ALA A 2 -15.50 26.39 -4.05
N GLY A 3 -14.92 27.55 -4.34
CA GLY A 3 -14.97 28.74 -3.46
C GLY A 3 -14.00 28.68 -2.26
N HIS A 4 -13.04 27.77 -2.25
CA HIS A 4 -12.04 27.69 -1.21
C HIS A 4 -10.85 28.60 -1.52
N THR A 5 -10.27 29.19 -0.45
CA THR A 5 -9.00 29.92 -0.53
C THR A 5 -7.85 28.96 -0.22
N VAL A 6 -6.87 28.88 -1.10
CA VAL A 6 -5.68 28.08 -0.90
C VAL A 6 -4.55 28.98 -0.42
N THR A 7 -3.97 28.64 0.74
CA THR A 7 -2.80 29.31 1.32
C THR A 7 -1.65 28.31 1.44
N PHE A 8 -0.43 28.82 1.62
CA PHE A 8 0.76 27.97 1.77
C PHE A 8 1.43 28.23 3.12
N ASN A 9 1.70 27.14 3.84
CA ASN A 9 2.37 27.17 5.15
C ASN A 9 1.65 28.00 6.24
N GLU A 10 0.32 28.11 6.14
CA GLU A 10 -0.51 28.79 7.15
C GLU A 10 -1.00 27.76 8.18
N TRP A 11 -0.68 28.01 9.45
CA TRP A 11 -0.96 27.09 10.56
C TRP A 11 -2.36 27.27 11.17
N ASP A 12 -3.05 28.35 10.85
CA ASP A 12 -4.40 28.66 11.31
C ASP A 12 -5.50 28.37 10.29
N SER A 13 -5.15 27.81 9.14
CA SER A 13 -6.09 27.35 8.10
C SER A 13 -7.14 26.39 8.68
N ASP A 14 -8.31 26.29 8.04
CA ASP A 14 -9.38 25.38 8.48
C ASP A 14 -9.06 23.91 8.20
N VAL A 15 -8.24 23.65 7.18
CA VAL A 15 -7.85 22.30 6.72
C VAL A 15 -6.39 22.35 6.29
N ALA A 16 -5.62 21.37 6.73
CA ALA A 16 -4.30 21.13 6.14
C ALA A 16 -4.38 20.12 5.01
N VAL A 17 -3.54 20.29 3.99
CA VAL A 17 -3.32 19.30 2.94
C VAL A 17 -1.85 18.91 2.95
N ILE A 18 -1.56 17.64 3.10
CA ILE A 18 -0.19 17.12 3.15
C ILE A 18 -0.02 15.96 2.17
N TRP A 19 1.22 15.79 1.72
CA TRP A 19 1.63 14.63 0.92
C TRP A 19 2.19 13.54 1.81
N SER A 20 1.56 12.37 1.83
CA SER A 20 1.98 11.20 2.58
C SER A 20 1.98 11.36 4.11
N VAL A 21 1.98 10.23 4.78
CA VAL A 21 2.20 10.11 6.24
C VAL A 21 3.51 9.38 6.54
N LEU A 22 4.46 9.39 5.59
CA LEU A 22 5.82 8.91 5.83
C LEU A 22 6.59 9.99 6.58
N TRP A 23 6.79 9.78 7.87
CA TRP A 23 7.47 10.73 8.75
C TRP A 23 9.00 10.72 8.62
N PHE A 24 9.51 10.45 7.40
CA PHE A 24 10.94 10.28 7.12
C PHE A 24 11.41 11.11 5.92
N GLY A 25 12.70 11.43 5.93
CA GLY A 25 13.33 12.14 4.83
C GLY A 25 12.64 13.48 4.54
N ARG A 26 12.35 13.75 3.29
CA ARG A 26 11.69 15.00 2.84
C ARG A 26 10.28 15.19 3.40
N MET A 27 9.63 14.11 3.84
CA MET A 27 8.26 14.14 4.36
C MET A 27 8.21 14.33 5.90
N ALA A 28 9.36 14.38 6.58
CA ALA A 28 9.40 14.51 8.03
C ALA A 28 8.68 15.77 8.54
N GLY A 29 8.70 16.86 7.76
CA GLY A 29 7.99 18.11 8.09
C GLY A 29 6.47 17.96 8.14
N ASN A 30 5.91 17.03 7.37
CA ASN A 30 4.47 16.79 7.32
C ASN A 30 3.93 16.24 8.65
N GLN A 31 4.77 15.55 9.42
CA GLN A 31 4.38 15.06 10.74
C GLN A 31 3.97 16.20 11.67
N LYS A 32 4.76 17.28 11.71
CA LYS A 32 4.46 18.44 12.56
C LYS A 32 3.14 19.09 12.15
N VAL A 33 2.88 19.23 10.85
CA VAL A 33 1.62 19.76 10.33
C VAL A 33 0.46 18.86 10.76
N TRP A 34 0.60 17.56 10.56
CA TRP A 34 -0.43 16.57 10.93
C TRP A 34 -0.74 16.62 12.44
N GLU A 35 0.30 16.59 13.29
CA GLU A 35 0.17 16.64 14.74
C GLU A 35 -0.50 17.94 15.21
N HIS A 36 -0.10 19.08 14.67
CA HIS A 36 -0.68 20.37 15.02
C HIS A 36 -2.18 20.43 14.71
N PHE A 37 -2.56 20.16 13.47
CA PHE A 37 -3.97 20.22 13.06
C PHE A 37 -4.84 19.19 13.81
N ARG A 38 -4.30 18.02 14.07
CA ARG A 38 -4.99 17.00 14.87
C ARG A 38 -5.16 17.44 16.33
N ALA A 39 -4.19 18.11 16.93
CA ALA A 39 -4.25 18.61 18.30
C ALA A 39 -5.33 19.69 18.48
N ILE A 40 -5.59 20.49 17.45
CA ILE A 40 -6.64 21.51 17.46
C ILE A 40 -7.96 21.06 16.83
N ASN A 41 -8.12 19.74 16.61
CA ASN A 41 -9.32 19.12 16.01
C ASN A 41 -9.67 19.63 14.61
N LYS A 42 -8.72 20.12 13.85
CA LYS A 42 -8.90 20.46 12.44
C LYS A 42 -8.55 19.29 11.54
N PRO A 43 -9.25 19.10 10.42
CA PRO A 43 -9.01 17.99 9.51
C PRO A 43 -7.69 18.16 8.75
N VAL A 44 -7.07 17.03 8.44
CA VAL A 44 -5.90 16.94 7.56
C VAL A 44 -6.25 16.06 6.37
N ILE A 45 -6.20 16.60 5.18
CA ILE A 45 -6.30 15.84 3.94
C ILE A 45 -4.92 15.29 3.60
N VAL A 46 -4.84 13.98 3.49
CA VAL A 46 -3.61 13.29 3.12
C VAL A 46 -3.72 12.80 1.69
N LEU A 47 -2.74 13.16 0.87
CA LEU A 47 -2.61 12.72 -0.50
C LEU A 47 -1.48 11.68 -0.59
N GLU A 48 -1.71 10.64 -1.39
CA GLU A 48 -0.72 9.61 -1.67
C GLU A 48 -0.84 9.13 -3.12
N VAL A 49 0.18 8.50 -3.63
CA VAL A 49 0.15 7.90 -4.97
C VAL A 49 -0.97 6.88 -5.05
N GLY A 50 -1.80 7.00 -6.07
CA GLY A 50 -2.88 6.04 -6.32
C GLY A 50 -2.36 4.66 -6.68
N GLY A 51 -3.03 3.62 -6.19
CA GLY A 51 -2.73 2.22 -6.54
C GLY A 51 -3.28 1.82 -7.91
N ILE A 52 -4.27 2.58 -8.42
CA ILE A 52 -4.91 2.32 -9.71
C ILE A 52 -4.43 3.38 -10.69
N LYS A 53 -3.96 2.99 -11.87
CA LYS A 53 -3.39 3.90 -12.88
C LYS A 53 -2.42 4.90 -12.25
N ARG A 54 -1.33 4.36 -11.73
CA ARG A 54 -0.27 5.14 -11.09
C ARG A 54 0.18 6.30 -11.98
N GLY A 55 0.43 7.46 -11.36
CA GLY A 55 0.77 8.69 -12.08
C GLY A 55 -0.42 9.52 -12.56
N THR A 56 -1.62 8.95 -12.60
CA THR A 56 -2.85 9.66 -13.01
C THR A 56 -3.93 9.68 -11.94
N THR A 57 -3.85 8.80 -10.95
CA THR A 57 -4.80 8.73 -9.84
C THR A 57 -4.12 8.96 -8.51
N TRP A 58 -4.90 9.45 -7.55
CA TRP A 58 -4.44 9.76 -6.21
C TRP A 58 -5.27 9.00 -5.20
N LYS A 59 -4.64 8.55 -4.12
CA LYS A 59 -5.31 8.13 -2.92
C LYS A 59 -5.48 9.34 -2.02
N VAL A 60 -6.68 9.60 -1.56
CA VAL A 60 -7.02 10.76 -0.73
C VAL A 60 -7.73 10.25 0.52
N GLY A 61 -7.23 10.63 1.67
CA GLY A 61 -7.84 10.27 2.95
C GLY A 61 -7.92 11.48 3.89
N ILE A 62 -8.85 11.45 4.81
CA ILE A 62 -8.99 12.47 5.84
C ILE A 62 -8.40 11.92 7.14
N ASN A 63 -7.50 12.68 7.74
CA ASN A 63 -6.79 12.39 8.99
C ASN A 63 -5.88 11.15 8.97
N GLY A 64 -5.69 10.56 7.83
CA GLY A 64 -4.84 9.41 7.59
C GLY A 64 -4.92 8.98 6.13
N ILE A 65 -4.30 7.87 5.78
CA ILE A 65 -4.29 7.33 4.41
C ILE A 65 -4.36 5.80 4.37
N ASN A 66 -4.30 5.15 5.51
CA ASN A 66 -4.33 3.71 5.70
C ASN A 66 -5.65 3.27 6.35
N SER A 67 -5.64 2.21 7.13
CA SER A 67 -6.82 1.68 7.83
C SER A 67 -7.47 2.65 8.83
N ASP A 68 -6.72 3.62 9.29
CA ASP A 68 -7.12 4.71 10.18
C ASP A 68 -7.77 5.89 9.48
N ALA A 69 -7.76 5.92 8.16
CA ALA A 69 -8.26 7.04 7.38
C ALA A 69 -9.78 7.00 7.19
N ASN A 70 -10.36 8.19 7.11
CA ASN A 70 -11.71 8.36 6.56
C ASN A 70 -11.60 8.63 5.06
N PHE A 71 -12.19 7.75 4.25
CA PHE A 71 -12.20 7.85 2.78
C PHE A 71 -13.51 8.42 2.23
N GLY A 72 -14.35 8.99 3.07
CA GLY A 72 -15.62 9.59 2.68
C GLY A 72 -16.84 8.73 3.04
N ALA A 73 -17.97 9.04 2.41
CA ALA A 73 -19.24 8.40 2.70
C ALA A 73 -19.25 6.90 2.39
N LYS A 74 -19.99 6.13 3.15
CA LYS A 74 -20.31 4.73 2.86
C LYS A 74 -21.29 4.66 1.69
N GLY A 75 -21.20 3.57 0.91
CA GLY A 75 -22.14 3.31 -0.20
C GLY A 75 -21.75 4.03 -1.50
N ASN A 76 -20.47 4.15 -1.76
CA ASN A 76 -19.98 4.63 -3.05
C ASN A 76 -20.48 3.72 -4.19
N ASP A 77 -20.89 4.32 -5.27
CA ASP A 77 -21.30 3.64 -6.50
C ASP A 77 -20.09 3.27 -7.40
N SER A 78 -20.36 2.67 -8.56
CA SER A 78 -19.33 2.27 -9.52
C SER A 78 -18.82 3.42 -10.40
N THR A 79 -19.42 4.60 -10.35
CA THR A 79 -19.16 5.72 -11.29
C THR A 79 -17.66 5.98 -11.49
N ARG A 80 -16.89 6.00 -10.41
CA ARG A 80 -15.45 6.22 -10.47
C ARG A 80 -14.69 5.06 -11.12
N ALA A 81 -15.10 3.84 -10.86
CA ALA A 81 -14.52 2.67 -11.49
C ALA A 81 -14.78 2.67 -12.98
N ASP A 82 -16.01 3.00 -13.39
CA ASP A 82 -16.44 3.11 -14.78
C ASP A 82 -15.65 4.20 -15.52
N LEU A 83 -15.51 5.37 -14.92
CA LEU A 83 -14.69 6.46 -15.46
C LEU A 83 -13.22 6.10 -15.65
N LEU A 84 -12.69 5.23 -14.80
CA LEU A 84 -11.32 4.72 -14.89
C LEU A 84 -11.19 3.52 -15.82
N GLY A 85 -12.30 3.01 -16.34
CA GLY A 85 -12.34 1.81 -17.18
C GLY A 85 -11.85 0.58 -16.43
N LEU A 86 -12.28 0.42 -15.16
CA LEU A 86 -11.93 -0.73 -14.33
C LEU A 86 -13.00 -1.81 -14.49
N GLU A 87 -12.56 -3.00 -14.87
CA GLU A 87 -13.42 -4.17 -14.97
C GLU A 87 -13.01 -5.23 -13.94
N ALA A 88 -13.96 -5.68 -13.15
CA ALA A 88 -13.76 -6.84 -12.30
C ALA A 88 -13.79 -8.11 -13.15
N LYS A 89 -12.66 -8.80 -13.25
CA LYS A 89 -12.59 -10.10 -13.91
C LYS A 89 -13.23 -11.18 -13.03
N ARG A 90 -13.73 -12.22 -13.66
CA ARG A 90 -14.20 -13.40 -12.91
C ARG A 90 -13.03 -14.08 -12.20
N TRP A 91 -13.31 -14.65 -11.03
CA TRP A 91 -12.39 -15.57 -10.39
C TRP A 91 -12.05 -16.73 -11.32
N THR A 92 -10.78 -17.10 -11.36
CA THR A 92 -10.30 -18.32 -12.01
C THR A 92 -9.73 -19.26 -10.94
N ASN A 93 -9.74 -20.56 -11.23
CA ASN A 93 -9.22 -21.60 -10.34
C ASN A 93 -8.05 -22.37 -10.96
N ASP A 94 -7.53 -21.87 -12.07
CA ASP A 94 -6.54 -22.52 -12.93
C ASP A 94 -5.10 -22.02 -12.69
N GLY A 95 -4.89 -21.17 -11.69
CA GLY A 95 -3.57 -20.70 -11.29
C GLY A 95 -2.60 -21.83 -10.98
N GLN A 96 -1.37 -21.71 -11.50
CA GLN A 96 -0.32 -22.74 -11.34
C GLN A 96 0.46 -22.57 -10.04
N HIS A 97 0.44 -21.40 -9.43
CA HIS A 97 1.15 -21.08 -8.19
C HIS A 97 0.36 -20.10 -7.31
N ILE A 98 0.81 -19.98 -6.08
CA ILE A 98 0.31 -19.00 -5.12
C ILE A 98 1.32 -17.86 -5.03
N LEU A 99 0.89 -16.63 -5.24
CA LEU A 99 1.73 -15.45 -5.09
C LEU A 99 1.54 -14.84 -3.70
N ILE A 100 2.64 -14.76 -2.94
CA ILE A 100 2.69 -14.05 -1.66
C ILE A 100 3.45 -12.75 -1.85
N CYS A 101 2.76 -11.62 -1.74
CA CYS A 101 3.38 -10.29 -1.82
C CYS A 101 3.70 -9.77 -0.43
N GLY A 102 4.98 -9.64 -0.11
CA GLY A 102 5.43 -9.08 1.15
C GLY A 102 5.31 -7.55 1.21
N GLN A 103 5.21 -7.03 2.42
CA GLN A 103 5.20 -5.59 2.72
C GLN A 103 6.54 -5.17 3.35
N HIS A 104 6.79 -3.87 3.40
CA HIS A 104 7.94 -3.33 4.12
C HIS A 104 7.68 -3.34 5.63
N ASP A 105 8.56 -3.91 6.44
CA ASP A 105 8.43 -4.00 7.91
C ASP A 105 8.22 -2.65 8.60
N LYS A 106 8.79 -1.58 8.03
CA LYS A 106 8.66 -0.21 8.55
C LYS A 106 7.48 0.56 7.98
N SER A 107 6.62 -0.09 7.20
CA SER A 107 5.41 0.53 6.69
C SER A 107 4.45 0.82 7.84
N LEU A 108 3.83 1.99 7.84
CA LEU A 108 2.77 2.30 8.80
C LEU A 108 1.57 1.34 8.69
N GLN A 109 1.37 0.77 7.50
CA GLN A 109 0.35 -0.27 7.27
C GLN A 109 0.70 -1.61 7.94
N TRP A 110 1.99 -1.81 8.30
CA TRP A 110 2.49 -3.02 8.94
C TRP A 110 2.72 -2.83 10.45
N GLN A 111 2.39 -1.66 10.97
CA GLN A 111 2.56 -1.34 12.39
C GLN A 111 1.71 -2.27 13.27
N GLY A 112 2.33 -2.85 14.28
CA GLY A 112 1.68 -3.81 15.17
C GLY A 112 1.60 -5.24 14.61
N MET A 113 2.08 -5.48 13.39
CA MET A 113 2.15 -6.80 12.78
C MET A 113 3.46 -7.52 13.12
N PRO A 114 3.52 -8.86 13.01
CA PRO A 114 4.77 -9.61 13.14
C PRO A 114 5.84 -9.12 12.15
N ARG A 115 7.10 -9.44 12.42
CA ARG A 115 8.14 -9.26 11.39
C ARG A 115 7.74 -9.94 10.10
N MET A 116 8.04 -9.34 8.97
CA MET A 116 7.67 -9.88 7.65
C MET A 116 8.15 -11.32 7.43
N SER A 117 9.34 -11.66 7.96
CA SER A 117 9.86 -13.03 7.91
C SER A 117 8.95 -14.02 8.65
N ASN A 118 8.55 -13.68 9.88
CA ASN A 118 7.68 -14.54 10.68
C ASN A 118 6.30 -14.68 10.02
N TRP A 119 5.73 -13.55 9.60
CA TRP A 119 4.45 -13.55 8.90
C TRP A 119 4.47 -14.41 7.63
N PHE A 120 5.56 -14.36 6.87
CA PHE A 120 5.71 -15.19 5.68
C PHE A 120 5.75 -16.69 6.04
N LEU A 121 6.53 -17.07 7.06
CA LEU A 121 6.63 -18.47 7.50
C LEU A 121 5.29 -18.99 8.04
N ASP A 122 4.62 -18.20 8.88
CA ASP A 122 3.29 -18.55 9.40
C ASP A 122 2.26 -18.70 8.27
N THR A 123 2.31 -17.81 7.28
CA THR A 123 1.44 -17.87 6.09
C THR A 123 1.76 -19.09 5.24
N HIS A 124 3.05 -19.40 5.03
CA HIS A 124 3.48 -20.60 4.33
C HIS A 124 2.95 -21.86 5.01
N ASP A 125 3.12 -21.97 6.31
CA ASP A 125 2.69 -23.14 7.07
C ASP A 125 1.18 -23.31 7.05
N GLU A 126 0.42 -22.20 7.07
CA GLU A 126 -1.03 -22.25 6.91
C GLU A 126 -1.43 -22.74 5.52
N ILE A 127 -0.83 -22.21 4.47
CA ILE A 127 -1.08 -22.61 3.07
C ILE A 127 -0.80 -24.11 2.88
N ARG A 128 0.31 -24.62 3.47
CA ARG A 128 0.72 -26.01 3.33
C ARG A 128 -0.24 -27.01 3.98
N LYS A 129 -1.13 -26.58 4.85
CA LYS A 129 -2.23 -27.41 5.36
C LYS A 129 -3.29 -27.70 4.29
N HIS A 130 -3.35 -26.90 3.24
CA HIS A 130 -4.41 -26.94 2.24
C HIS A 130 -3.94 -27.34 0.84
N THR A 131 -2.67 -27.08 0.50
CA THR A 131 -2.17 -27.33 -0.86
C THR A 131 -0.64 -27.42 -0.92
N ASP A 132 -0.17 -28.23 -1.86
CA ASP A 132 1.26 -28.34 -2.24
C ASP A 132 1.61 -27.47 -3.47
N ARG A 133 0.71 -26.62 -3.96
CA ARG A 133 1.01 -25.73 -5.09
C ARG A 133 2.29 -24.95 -4.84
N PRO A 134 3.10 -24.69 -5.88
CA PRO A 134 4.25 -23.81 -5.77
C PRO A 134 3.87 -22.45 -5.20
N ILE A 135 4.72 -21.91 -4.33
CA ILE A 135 4.58 -20.55 -3.79
C ILE A 135 5.66 -19.67 -4.40
N VAL A 136 5.26 -18.55 -4.97
CA VAL A 136 6.16 -17.48 -5.37
C VAL A 136 6.10 -16.39 -4.31
N PHE A 137 7.22 -16.16 -3.63
CA PHE A 137 7.34 -15.09 -2.66
C PHE A 137 7.95 -13.85 -3.30
N ARG A 138 7.20 -12.76 -3.29
CA ARG A 138 7.60 -11.45 -3.79
C ARG A 138 7.81 -10.50 -2.61
N PRO A 139 9.04 -10.38 -2.07
CA PRO A 139 9.32 -9.45 -0.98
C PRO A 139 9.22 -8.00 -1.45
N HIS A 140 8.95 -7.08 -0.54
CA HIS A 140 9.00 -5.66 -0.89
C HIS A 140 10.43 -5.26 -1.30
N PRO A 141 10.66 -4.54 -2.41
CA PRO A 141 11.99 -4.28 -2.97
C PRO A 141 12.96 -3.60 -2.00
N ARG A 142 12.43 -2.79 -1.09
CA ARG A 142 13.21 -2.06 -0.08
C ARG A 142 13.23 -2.73 1.30
N CYS A 143 12.63 -3.90 1.43
CA CYS A 143 12.69 -4.69 2.64
C CYS A 143 13.68 -5.83 2.45
N ARG A 144 14.92 -5.62 2.88
CA ARG A 144 15.96 -6.64 2.82
C ARG A 144 15.62 -7.75 3.81
N LEU A 145 14.94 -8.76 3.33
CA LEU A 145 14.72 -10.00 4.06
C LEU A 145 15.81 -10.99 3.71
N GLU A 146 16.27 -11.73 4.70
CA GLU A 146 17.07 -12.93 4.46
C GLU A 146 16.30 -13.87 3.51
N HIS A 147 17.03 -14.78 2.86
CA HIS A 147 16.42 -15.77 1.97
C HIS A 147 15.75 -16.88 2.79
N ILE A 148 14.67 -16.50 3.50
CA ILE A 148 13.91 -17.37 4.39
C ILE A 148 13.18 -18.50 3.64
N GLU A 149 12.96 -18.34 2.35
CA GLU A 149 12.38 -19.36 1.48
C GLU A 149 13.33 -20.52 1.19
N ARG A 150 14.64 -20.35 1.41
CA ARG A 150 15.62 -21.42 1.19
C ARG A 150 15.37 -22.61 2.12
N GLY A 151 15.25 -23.75 1.53
CA GLY A 151 14.95 -24.99 2.27
C GLY A 151 13.45 -25.26 2.46
N LEU A 152 12.58 -24.35 2.06
CA LEU A 152 11.14 -24.60 2.01
C LEU A 152 10.76 -25.30 0.71
N ARG A 153 9.94 -26.34 0.82
CA ARG A 153 9.54 -27.15 -0.32
C ARG A 153 8.65 -26.34 -1.30
N HIS A 154 9.03 -26.31 -2.56
CA HIS A 154 8.29 -25.62 -3.64
C HIS A 154 8.01 -24.13 -3.36
N VAL A 155 8.97 -23.46 -2.75
CA VAL A 155 8.92 -22.01 -2.56
C VAL A 155 10.03 -21.35 -3.35
N TYR A 156 9.66 -20.34 -4.12
CA TYR A 156 10.55 -19.62 -5.02
C TYR A 156 10.47 -18.12 -4.72
N ARG A 157 11.62 -17.47 -4.69
CA ARG A 157 11.67 -16.02 -4.54
C ARG A 157 11.61 -15.36 -5.91
N GLN A 158 10.78 -14.34 -6.04
CA GLN A 158 10.82 -13.44 -7.17
C GLN A 158 11.63 -12.20 -6.79
N GLU A 159 12.76 -12.00 -7.44
CA GLU A 159 13.58 -10.81 -7.23
C GLU A 159 12.99 -9.59 -7.95
N PRO A 160 13.11 -8.38 -7.38
CA PRO A 160 12.70 -7.16 -8.04
C PRO A 160 13.59 -6.89 -9.26
N LYS A 161 13.02 -6.32 -10.32
CA LYS A 161 13.75 -5.93 -11.52
C LYS A 161 14.69 -4.76 -11.27
N HIS A 162 14.26 -3.81 -10.45
CA HIS A 162 15.01 -2.60 -10.11
C HIS A 162 14.93 -2.34 -8.62
N ILE A 163 16.06 -1.92 -8.06
CA ILE A 163 16.16 -1.54 -6.63
C ILE A 163 16.08 -0.02 -6.49
N ASP A 164 16.26 0.72 -7.57
CA ASP A 164 16.35 2.19 -7.60
C ASP A 164 14.99 2.81 -7.95
N ASN A 165 14.27 3.29 -6.96
CA ASN A 165 13.13 4.24 -7.04
C ASN A 165 12.15 4.13 -8.24
N THR A 166 12.21 3.08 -9.03
CA THR A 166 11.27 2.82 -10.11
C THR A 166 10.06 2.07 -9.57
N TYR A 167 8.91 2.31 -10.17
CA TYR A 167 7.63 1.76 -9.72
C TYR A 167 7.32 0.40 -10.33
N ASP A 168 8.15 -0.05 -11.27
CA ASP A 168 8.04 -1.32 -11.99
C ASP A 168 9.03 -2.34 -11.42
N ASP A 169 9.00 -2.51 -10.10
CA ASP A 169 9.93 -3.37 -9.39
C ASP A 169 9.73 -4.86 -9.70
N PHE A 170 8.53 -5.24 -10.18
CA PHE A 170 8.18 -6.63 -10.54
C PHE A 170 7.35 -6.68 -11.82
N ASP A 171 7.35 -7.84 -12.46
CA ASP A 171 6.37 -8.12 -13.51
C ASP A 171 4.97 -8.17 -12.93
N MET A 172 4.06 -7.43 -13.55
CA MET A 172 2.64 -7.40 -13.19
C MET A 172 1.83 -8.45 -13.97
N ASP A 173 2.50 -9.50 -14.43
CA ASP A 173 1.84 -10.65 -15.02
C ASP A 173 1.29 -11.56 -13.91
N PHE A 174 -0.01 -11.71 -13.88
CA PHE A 174 -0.75 -12.55 -12.95
C PHE A 174 -1.46 -13.71 -13.65
N THR A 175 -1.03 -14.07 -14.87
CA THR A 175 -1.73 -15.05 -15.72
C THR A 175 -1.80 -16.43 -15.07
N ASN A 176 -0.83 -16.78 -14.23
CA ASN A 176 -0.75 -18.10 -13.59
C ASN A 176 -0.92 -18.05 -12.05
N VAL A 177 -1.50 -17.01 -11.53
CA VAL A 177 -1.70 -16.82 -10.08
C VAL A 177 -3.07 -17.28 -9.65
#